data_b610ff13e3351cb8bdd948eeb34e22e6
#
_entry.id   b610ff13e3351cb8bdd948eeb34e22e6
#
_cell.length_a   1.000
_cell.length_b   1.000
_cell.length_c   1.000
_cell.angle_alpha   90.00
_cell.angle_beta   90.00
_cell.angle_gamma   90.00
#
_symmetry.space_group_name_H-M   'P 1'
#
loop_
_entity.id
_entity.type
_entity.pdbx_description
1 polymer ?
#
loop_
_entity_poly.entity_id
_entity_poly.type
_entity_poly.pdbx_seq_one_letter_code
_entity_poly.pdbx_strand_id
1 'polypeptide(L)'
;MTRDGVGDDPAFELWYREEYPRLVNTLAAATGDRAVAEEAAAEACTRALERWERVGGLDRPGGWVYRVGLNDARRRLRRRDLEARLLRRHRVAEVVPEHEADPELWAAVAGLGERTRTAVVLRFVADLTEPDIAQAMGVRRGTVATLLRRAMATLERRLTPEDAPTEELHVFHR
;
A
#
# COMPACT_ATOMS: atom_id res chain seq x y z
N MET A 1 -23.05 -7.75 -33.77
CA MET A 1 -22.71 -8.37 -32.47
C MET A 1 -22.17 -7.24 -31.61
N THR A 2 -23.03 -6.71 -30.76
CA THR A 2 -22.99 -5.40 -30.11
C THR A 2 -21.93 -5.41 -28.97
N ARG A 3 -21.06 -4.45 -29.02
CA ARG A 3 -20.01 -4.17 -27.99
C ARG A 3 -20.57 -3.29 -26.85
N ASP A 4 -21.87 -3.44 -26.57
CA ASP A 4 -22.57 -2.67 -25.54
C ASP A 4 -22.57 -3.50 -24.24
N GLY A 5 -21.88 -3.03 -23.20
CA GLY A 5 -22.04 -3.57 -21.86
C GLY A 5 -20.82 -3.71 -20.96
N VAL A 6 -19.61 -3.32 -21.39
CA VAL A 6 -18.40 -3.44 -20.51
C VAL A 6 -18.31 -2.28 -19.52
N GLY A 7 -19.12 -1.23 -19.67
CA GLY A 7 -19.07 -0.04 -18.81
C GLY A 7 -20.21 0.11 -17.80
N ASP A 8 -21.20 -0.78 -17.80
CA ASP A 8 -22.48 -0.56 -17.09
C ASP A 8 -22.85 -1.74 -16.15
N ASP A 9 -21.85 -2.38 -15.54
CA ASP A 9 -22.09 -3.40 -14.50
C ASP A 9 -22.27 -2.71 -13.14
N PRO A 10 -23.51 -2.67 -12.58
CA PRO A 10 -23.78 -2.01 -11.31
C PRO A 10 -22.96 -2.57 -10.14
N ALA A 11 -22.58 -3.86 -10.21
CA ALA A 11 -21.76 -4.50 -9.19
C ALA A 11 -20.31 -3.98 -9.26
N PHE A 12 -19.77 -3.78 -10.48
CA PHE A 12 -18.47 -3.15 -10.65
C PHE A 12 -18.49 -1.69 -10.17
N GLU A 13 -19.53 -0.93 -10.54
CA GLU A 13 -19.61 0.49 -10.15
C GLU A 13 -19.63 0.67 -8.63
N LEU A 14 -20.44 -0.13 -7.93
CA LEU A 14 -20.48 -0.11 -6.45
C LEU A 14 -19.13 -0.47 -5.85
N TRP A 15 -18.51 -1.56 -6.31
CA TRP A 15 -17.20 -1.99 -5.87
C TRP A 15 -16.12 -0.94 -6.16
N TYR A 16 -16.13 -0.33 -7.34
CA TYR A 16 -15.16 0.69 -7.76
C TYR A 16 -15.21 1.93 -6.88
N ARG A 17 -16.41 2.42 -6.53
CA ARG A 17 -16.58 3.60 -5.67
C ARG A 17 -15.96 3.42 -4.29
N GLU A 18 -16.03 2.22 -3.75
CA GLU A 18 -15.47 1.91 -2.43
C GLU A 18 -13.97 1.61 -2.51
N GLU A 19 -13.55 0.86 -3.50
CA GLU A 19 -12.19 0.32 -3.56
C GLU A 19 -11.18 1.28 -4.20
N TYR A 20 -11.59 2.08 -5.19
CA TYR A 20 -10.66 2.98 -5.90
C TYR A 20 -9.95 3.98 -5.00
N PRO A 21 -10.61 4.71 -4.10
CA PRO A 21 -9.92 5.62 -3.16
C PRO A 21 -8.94 4.90 -2.24
N ARG A 22 -9.31 3.72 -1.74
CA ARG A 22 -8.45 2.88 -0.90
C ARG A 22 -7.23 2.40 -1.67
N LEU A 23 -7.43 1.96 -2.91
CA LEU A 23 -6.35 1.52 -3.79
C LEU A 23 -5.35 2.65 -4.05
N VAL A 24 -5.83 3.86 -4.42
CA VAL A 24 -4.97 5.04 -4.64
C VAL A 24 -4.16 5.36 -3.39
N ASN A 25 -4.81 5.48 -2.24
CA ASN A 25 -4.14 5.83 -0.97
C ASN A 25 -3.10 4.77 -0.58
N THR A 26 -3.46 3.49 -0.71
CA THR A 26 -2.55 2.38 -0.43
C THR A 26 -1.33 2.39 -1.35
N LEU A 27 -1.54 2.57 -2.66
CA LEU A 27 -0.44 2.64 -3.63
C LEU A 27 0.42 3.88 -3.40
N ALA A 28 -0.16 5.03 -3.07
CA ALA A 28 0.57 6.25 -2.76
C ALA A 28 1.46 6.07 -1.52
N ALA A 29 0.91 5.52 -0.45
CA ALA A 29 1.66 5.22 0.77
C ALA A 29 2.76 4.17 0.54
N ALA A 30 2.51 3.16 -0.30
CA ALA A 30 3.50 2.13 -0.62
C ALA A 30 4.65 2.64 -1.49
N THR A 31 4.35 3.51 -2.46
CA THR A 31 5.30 3.97 -3.50
C THR A 31 6.01 5.26 -3.14
N GLY A 32 5.36 6.10 -2.36
CA GLY A 32 5.84 7.45 -2.15
C GLY A 32 5.57 8.41 -3.33
N ASP A 33 4.63 8.09 -4.23
CA ASP A 33 4.35 8.92 -5.41
C ASP A 33 2.86 8.82 -5.76
N ARG A 34 2.09 9.87 -5.42
CA ARG A 34 0.65 9.90 -5.62
C ARG A 34 0.27 9.84 -7.10
N ALA A 35 0.99 10.54 -7.96
CA ALA A 35 0.70 10.53 -9.39
C ALA A 35 0.88 9.13 -10.00
N VAL A 36 1.95 8.42 -9.61
CA VAL A 36 2.14 7.02 -10.00
C VAL A 36 1.04 6.13 -9.43
N ALA A 37 0.61 6.38 -8.20
CA ALA A 37 -0.45 5.60 -7.56
C ALA A 37 -1.79 5.75 -8.28
N GLU A 38 -2.18 6.98 -8.63
CA GLU A 38 -3.42 7.27 -9.37
C GLU A 38 -3.43 6.61 -10.75
N GLU A 39 -2.34 6.74 -11.51
CA GLU A 39 -2.21 6.10 -12.81
C GLU A 39 -2.27 4.56 -12.71
N ALA A 40 -1.59 3.98 -11.71
CA ALA A 40 -1.56 2.54 -11.49
C ALA A 40 -2.90 2.00 -10.98
N ALA A 41 -3.61 2.76 -10.15
CA ALA A 41 -4.95 2.43 -9.69
C ALA A 41 -5.96 2.44 -10.83
N ALA A 42 -5.95 3.48 -11.67
CA ALA A 42 -6.81 3.56 -12.83
C ALA A 42 -6.58 2.38 -13.79
N GLU A 43 -5.33 2.04 -14.09
CA GLU A 43 -4.97 0.89 -14.92
C GLU A 43 -5.45 -0.43 -14.30
N ALA A 44 -5.29 -0.59 -12.98
CA ALA A 44 -5.73 -1.80 -12.28
C ALA A 44 -7.26 -1.96 -12.32
N CYS A 45 -8.00 -0.88 -12.13
CA CYS A 45 -9.47 -0.88 -12.21
C CYS A 45 -9.97 -1.10 -13.63
N THR A 46 -9.32 -0.52 -14.64
CA THR A 46 -9.63 -0.79 -16.06
C THR A 46 -9.50 -2.28 -16.37
N ARG A 47 -8.41 -2.90 -15.96
CA ARG A 47 -8.22 -4.36 -16.14
C ARG A 47 -9.20 -5.20 -15.33
N ALA A 48 -9.64 -4.71 -14.16
CA ALA A 48 -10.68 -5.38 -13.40
C ALA A 48 -12.02 -5.33 -14.13
N LEU A 49 -12.39 -4.18 -14.68
CA LEU A 49 -13.60 -4.01 -15.48
C LEU A 49 -13.62 -4.94 -16.70
N GLU A 50 -12.53 -4.95 -17.48
CA GLU A 50 -12.39 -5.83 -18.66
C GLU A 50 -12.56 -7.33 -18.33
N ARG A 51 -12.41 -7.71 -17.06
CA ARG A 51 -12.45 -9.11 -16.58
C ARG A 51 -13.39 -9.27 -15.41
N TRP A 52 -14.38 -8.40 -15.29
CA TRP A 52 -15.23 -8.33 -14.10
C TRP A 52 -16.01 -9.61 -13.82
N GLU A 53 -16.51 -10.29 -14.84
CA GLU A 53 -17.13 -11.61 -14.69
C GLU A 53 -16.24 -12.59 -13.88
N ARG A 54 -14.93 -12.51 -14.09
CA ARG A 54 -13.97 -13.36 -13.38
C ARG A 54 -13.49 -12.75 -12.08
N VAL A 55 -13.17 -11.45 -12.07
CA VAL A 55 -12.58 -10.77 -10.91
C VAL A 55 -13.63 -10.54 -9.83
N GLY A 56 -14.85 -10.14 -10.22
CA GLY A 56 -15.97 -9.94 -9.28
C GLY A 56 -16.44 -11.23 -8.61
N GLY A 57 -16.22 -12.39 -9.26
CA GLY A 57 -16.51 -13.71 -8.70
C GLY A 57 -15.42 -14.26 -7.76
N LEU A 58 -14.32 -13.55 -7.53
CA LEU A 58 -13.32 -13.94 -6.55
C LEU A 58 -13.84 -13.67 -5.12
N ASP A 59 -13.45 -14.51 -4.16
CA ASP A 59 -13.74 -14.27 -2.74
C ASP A 59 -13.25 -12.89 -2.28
N ARG A 60 -12.17 -12.39 -2.89
CA ARG A 60 -11.55 -11.10 -2.59
C ARG A 60 -11.03 -10.40 -3.84
N PRO A 61 -11.89 -9.69 -4.57
CA PRO A 61 -11.50 -8.96 -5.78
C PRO A 61 -10.36 -7.95 -5.53
N GLY A 62 -10.38 -7.28 -4.37
CA GLY A 62 -9.34 -6.33 -3.95
C GLY A 62 -7.93 -6.92 -4.00
N GLY A 63 -7.71 -8.13 -3.50
CA GLY A 63 -6.38 -8.77 -3.52
C GLY A 63 -5.78 -8.85 -4.93
N TRP A 64 -6.61 -9.17 -5.92
CA TRP A 64 -6.20 -9.18 -7.34
C TRP A 64 -5.84 -7.78 -7.84
N VAL A 65 -6.65 -6.78 -7.52
CA VAL A 65 -6.47 -5.39 -7.98
C VAL A 65 -5.23 -4.75 -7.35
N TYR A 66 -5.00 -4.97 -6.05
CA TYR A 66 -3.76 -4.52 -5.40
C TYR A 66 -2.51 -5.13 -6.04
N ARG A 67 -2.56 -6.40 -6.41
CA ARG A 67 -1.46 -7.04 -7.15
C ARG A 67 -1.19 -6.36 -8.49
N VAL A 68 -2.24 -6.08 -9.26
CA VAL A 68 -2.12 -5.42 -10.57
C VAL A 68 -1.57 -4.01 -10.39
N GLY A 69 -2.16 -3.22 -9.49
CA GLY A 69 -1.75 -1.85 -9.20
C GLY A 69 -0.30 -1.75 -8.71
N LEU A 70 0.12 -2.59 -7.74
CA LEU A 70 1.50 -2.61 -7.27
C LEU A 70 2.51 -2.95 -8.38
N ASN A 71 2.19 -3.93 -9.23
CA ASN A 71 3.08 -4.29 -10.32
C ASN A 71 3.18 -3.17 -11.35
N ASP A 72 2.08 -2.49 -11.66
CA ASP A 72 2.08 -1.36 -12.57
C ASP A 72 2.83 -0.16 -11.97
N ALA A 73 2.56 0.19 -10.72
CA ALA A 73 3.25 1.27 -10.01
C ALA A 73 4.78 1.06 -9.98
N ARG A 74 5.24 -0.15 -9.65
CA ARG A 74 6.66 -0.50 -9.67
C ARG A 74 7.28 -0.39 -11.06
N ARG A 75 6.55 -0.77 -12.10
CA ARG A 75 7.00 -0.64 -13.49
C ARG A 75 7.17 0.84 -13.87
N ARG A 76 6.20 1.68 -13.51
CA ARG A 76 6.23 3.13 -13.76
C ARG A 76 7.39 3.81 -13.02
N LEU A 77 7.58 3.48 -11.73
CA LEU A 77 8.70 4.00 -10.95
C LEU A 77 10.04 3.65 -11.57
N ARG A 78 10.26 2.38 -11.93
CA ARG A 78 11.51 1.96 -12.59
C ARG A 78 11.76 2.72 -13.89
N ARG A 79 10.72 2.95 -14.69
CA ARG A 79 10.82 3.73 -15.92
C ARG A 79 11.17 5.18 -15.64
N ARG A 80 10.47 5.82 -14.69
CA ARG A 80 10.76 7.21 -14.28
C ARG A 80 12.17 7.37 -13.70
N ASP A 81 12.64 6.40 -12.93
CA ASP A 81 14.00 6.43 -12.37
C ASP A 81 15.07 6.29 -13.48
N LEU A 82 14.82 5.47 -14.48
CA LEU A 82 15.70 5.37 -15.64
C LEU A 82 15.73 6.69 -16.42
N GLU A 83 14.57 7.27 -16.71
CA GLU A 83 14.44 8.57 -17.38
C GLU A 83 15.13 9.70 -16.58
N ALA A 84 14.94 9.73 -15.24
CA ALA A 84 15.59 10.71 -14.36
C ALA A 84 17.12 10.58 -14.36
N ARG A 85 17.64 9.35 -14.36
CA ARG A 85 19.09 9.09 -14.48
C ARG A 85 19.64 9.57 -15.82
N LEU A 86 18.93 9.27 -16.92
CA LEU A 86 19.31 9.71 -18.25
C LEU A 86 19.33 11.24 -18.40
N LEU A 87 18.35 11.91 -17.74
CA LEU A 87 18.21 13.38 -17.76
C LEU A 87 18.98 14.08 -16.66
N ARG A 88 19.74 13.36 -15.81
CA ARG A 88 20.45 13.89 -14.61
C ARG A 88 19.56 14.78 -13.71
N ARG A 89 18.29 14.43 -13.57
CA ARG A 89 17.33 15.13 -12.72
C ARG A 89 17.22 14.45 -11.36
N HIS A 90 17.27 15.24 -10.29
CA HIS A 90 16.98 14.75 -8.94
C HIS A 90 15.47 14.72 -8.72
N ARG A 91 14.98 13.62 -8.17
CA ARG A 91 13.59 13.50 -7.74
C ARG A 91 13.45 13.85 -6.26
N VAL A 92 12.51 14.72 -5.98
CA VAL A 92 11.97 14.89 -4.62
C VAL A 92 10.72 14.02 -4.57
N ALA A 93 10.74 13.00 -3.73
CA ALA A 93 9.56 12.20 -3.44
C ALA A 93 8.74 12.98 -2.39
N GLU A 94 7.60 13.50 -2.81
CA GLU A 94 6.66 14.15 -1.90
C GLU A 94 5.50 13.20 -1.66
N VAL A 95 5.42 12.66 -0.46
CA VAL A 95 4.31 11.82 -0.02
C VAL A 95 3.81 12.33 1.30
N VAL A 96 2.71 13.02 1.24
CA VAL A 96 1.83 13.17 2.40
C VAL A 96 0.53 12.46 2.04
N PRO A 97 0.20 11.33 2.64
CA PRO A 97 -1.17 10.82 2.58
C PRO A 97 -2.06 11.88 3.21
N GLU A 98 -3.11 12.32 2.48
CA GLU A 98 -4.20 13.08 3.05
C GLU A 98 -5.01 12.17 3.99
N HIS A 99 -4.44 11.85 5.13
CA HIS A 99 -5.17 11.27 6.25
C HIS A 99 -4.94 12.16 7.45
N GLU A 100 -5.98 12.45 8.19
CA GLU A 100 -5.95 13.09 9.53
C GLU A 100 -5.18 12.23 10.56
N ALA A 101 -4.37 11.31 10.08
CA ALA A 101 -3.57 10.38 10.86
C ALA A 101 -2.25 11.05 11.27
N ASP A 102 -1.79 10.68 12.44
CA ASP A 102 -0.56 11.11 13.10
C ASP A 102 0.63 11.26 12.11
N PRO A 103 1.12 12.49 11.85
CA PRO A 103 2.21 12.74 10.91
C PRO A 103 3.51 12.02 11.31
N GLU A 104 3.74 11.82 12.62
CA GLU A 104 4.92 11.12 13.14
C GLU A 104 4.87 9.63 12.76
N LEU A 105 3.72 8.99 12.93
CA LEU A 105 3.51 7.61 12.48
C LEU A 105 3.77 7.47 10.98
N TRP A 106 3.25 8.38 10.17
CA TRP A 106 3.45 8.31 8.72
C TRP A 106 4.89 8.57 8.30
N ALA A 107 5.59 9.47 8.97
CA ALA A 107 7.02 9.67 8.76
C ALA A 107 7.82 8.41 9.13
N ALA A 108 7.47 7.75 10.24
CA ALA A 108 8.08 6.48 10.64
C ALA A 108 7.82 5.36 9.61
N VAL A 109 6.59 5.26 9.08
CA VAL A 109 6.22 4.30 8.03
C VAL A 109 6.96 4.60 6.72
N ALA A 110 7.03 5.88 6.30
CA ALA A 110 7.78 6.29 5.11
C ALA A 110 9.27 5.96 5.21
N GLY A 111 9.84 5.99 6.42
CA GLY A 111 11.22 5.60 6.68
C GLY A 111 11.48 4.08 6.66
N LEU A 112 10.47 3.23 6.52
CA LEU A 112 10.66 1.80 6.33
C LEU A 112 11.20 1.49 4.93
N GLY A 113 11.99 0.42 4.80
CA GLY A 113 12.39 -0.07 3.49
C GLY A 113 11.17 -0.44 2.63
N GLU A 114 11.24 -0.22 1.32
CA GLU A 114 10.12 -0.35 0.36
C GLU A 114 9.26 -1.61 0.56
N ARG A 115 9.87 -2.79 0.65
CA ARG A 115 9.13 -4.04 0.81
C ARG A 115 8.40 -4.13 2.15
N THR A 116 9.03 -3.64 3.21
CA THR A 116 8.47 -3.62 4.57
C THR A 116 7.31 -2.63 4.64
N ARG A 117 7.50 -1.43 4.10
CA ARG A 117 6.45 -0.40 3.99
C ARG A 117 5.26 -0.92 3.19
N THR A 118 5.49 -1.53 2.02
CA THR A 118 4.41 -2.14 1.23
C THR A 118 3.61 -3.16 2.04
N ALA A 119 4.26 -4.06 2.79
CA ALA A 119 3.56 -5.05 3.60
C ALA A 119 2.70 -4.39 4.70
N VAL A 120 3.24 -3.36 5.38
CA VAL A 120 2.52 -2.59 6.41
C VAL A 120 1.29 -1.89 5.82
N VAL A 121 1.46 -1.19 4.72
CA VAL A 121 0.36 -0.44 4.09
C VAL A 121 -0.73 -1.40 3.59
N LEU A 122 -0.37 -2.52 2.97
CA LEU A 122 -1.34 -3.53 2.56
C LEU A 122 -2.09 -4.14 3.75
N ARG A 123 -1.43 -4.31 4.89
CA ARG A 123 -2.05 -4.87 6.09
C ARG A 123 -3.00 -3.90 6.78
N PHE A 124 -2.59 -2.64 6.97
CA PHE A 124 -3.26 -1.70 7.86
C PHE A 124 -4.07 -0.62 7.15
N VAL A 125 -3.77 -0.32 5.89
CA VAL A 125 -4.53 0.65 5.07
C VAL A 125 -5.52 -0.08 4.15
N ALA A 126 -5.08 -1.16 3.49
CA ALA A 126 -5.93 -1.94 2.61
C ALA A 126 -6.66 -3.10 3.33
N ASP A 127 -6.38 -3.33 4.61
CA ASP A 127 -6.93 -4.41 5.44
C ASP A 127 -6.85 -5.81 4.78
N LEU A 128 -5.74 -6.07 4.09
CA LEU A 128 -5.52 -7.36 3.45
C LEU A 128 -5.05 -8.41 4.45
N THR A 129 -5.43 -9.66 4.22
CA THR A 129 -4.90 -10.80 4.97
C THR A 129 -3.47 -11.13 4.52
N GLU A 130 -2.69 -11.82 5.36
CA GLU A 130 -1.33 -12.23 4.98
C GLU A 130 -1.27 -13.04 3.67
N PRO A 131 -2.19 -13.99 3.38
CA PRO A 131 -2.24 -14.65 2.08
C PRO A 131 -2.45 -13.68 0.91
N ASP A 132 -3.36 -12.70 1.06
CA ASP A 132 -3.63 -11.70 0.01
C ASP A 132 -2.41 -10.79 -0.20
N ILE A 133 -1.76 -10.37 0.89
CA ILE A 133 -0.51 -9.59 0.83
C ILE A 133 0.59 -10.40 0.12
N ALA A 134 0.73 -11.68 0.45
CA ALA A 134 1.70 -12.56 -0.19
C ALA A 134 1.45 -12.66 -1.70
N GLN A 135 0.19 -12.82 -2.09
CA GLN A 135 -0.23 -12.81 -3.49
C GLN A 135 0.03 -11.46 -4.17
N ALA A 136 -0.37 -10.35 -3.53
CA ALA A 136 -0.19 -9.00 -4.07
C ALA A 136 1.29 -8.64 -4.25
N MET A 137 2.13 -9.04 -3.30
CA MET A 137 3.58 -8.79 -3.34
C MET A 137 4.37 -9.81 -4.16
N GLY A 138 3.78 -10.94 -4.55
CA GLY A 138 4.48 -12.03 -5.24
C GLY A 138 5.52 -12.72 -4.35
N VAL A 139 5.25 -12.89 -3.06
CA VAL A 139 6.15 -13.50 -2.07
C VAL A 139 5.46 -14.64 -1.33
N ARG A 140 6.23 -15.42 -0.54
CA ARG A 140 5.66 -16.45 0.33
C ARG A 140 5.02 -15.82 1.57
N ARG A 141 3.96 -16.44 2.11
CA ARG A 141 3.29 -16.00 3.34
C ARG A 141 4.26 -15.78 4.52
N GLY A 142 5.19 -16.70 4.75
CA GLY A 142 6.20 -16.55 5.80
C GLY A 142 7.11 -15.33 5.63
N THR A 143 7.30 -14.85 4.39
CA THR A 143 8.00 -13.60 4.12
C THR A 143 7.19 -12.41 4.60
N VAL A 144 5.86 -12.41 4.37
CA VAL A 144 4.95 -11.35 4.84
C VAL A 144 4.99 -11.26 6.37
N ALA A 145 4.80 -12.38 7.07
CA ALA A 145 4.86 -12.43 8.53
C ALA A 145 6.20 -11.86 9.06
N THR A 146 7.32 -12.18 8.41
CA THR A 146 8.63 -11.65 8.79
C THR A 146 8.74 -10.15 8.54
N LEU A 147 8.23 -9.64 7.40
CA LEU A 147 8.22 -8.21 7.09
C LEU A 147 7.38 -7.43 8.10
N LEU A 148 6.18 -7.89 8.40
CA LEU A 148 5.29 -7.25 9.37
C LEU A 148 5.91 -7.22 10.78
N ARG A 149 6.48 -8.33 11.25
CA ARG A 149 7.14 -8.37 12.55
C ARG A 149 8.32 -7.39 12.62
N ARG A 150 9.16 -7.33 11.60
CA ARG A 150 10.29 -6.37 11.54
C ARG A 150 9.80 -4.92 11.50
N ALA A 151 8.70 -4.67 10.78
CA ALA A 151 8.07 -3.36 10.73
C ALA A 151 7.63 -2.91 12.11
N MET A 152 6.86 -3.76 12.83
CA MET A 152 6.36 -3.43 14.16
C MET A 152 7.51 -3.10 15.13
N ALA A 153 8.55 -3.94 15.19
CA ALA A 153 9.70 -3.68 16.03
C ALA A 153 10.46 -2.39 15.64
N THR A 154 10.44 -1.98 14.39
CA THR A 154 11.07 -0.73 13.96
C THR A 154 10.21 0.48 14.29
N LEU A 155 8.89 0.39 14.08
CA LEU A 155 7.94 1.45 14.40
C LEU A 155 7.87 1.69 15.92
N GLU A 156 7.81 0.63 16.70
CA GLU A 156 7.84 0.72 18.17
C GLU A 156 9.05 1.53 18.65
N ARG A 157 10.26 1.19 18.23
CA ARG A 157 11.47 1.94 18.59
C ARG A 157 11.48 3.40 18.14
N ARG A 158 10.82 3.73 17.03
CA ARG A 158 10.80 5.11 16.51
C ARG A 158 9.74 5.98 17.16
N LEU A 159 8.65 5.36 17.61
CA LEU A 159 7.48 6.05 18.16
C LEU A 159 7.44 6.02 19.68
N THR A 160 8.30 5.22 20.33
CA THR A 160 8.46 5.26 21.78
C THR A 160 9.47 6.36 22.11
N PRO A 161 9.09 7.42 22.85
CA PRO A 161 10.03 8.44 23.28
C PRO A 161 11.17 7.80 24.09
N GLU A 162 12.41 8.21 23.83
CA GLU A 162 13.61 7.73 24.54
C GLU A 162 13.65 8.19 26.02
N ASP A 163 12.72 9.06 26.43
CA ASP A 163 12.57 9.65 27.76
C ASP A 163 11.30 9.20 28.50
N ALA A 164 10.99 7.90 28.55
CA ALA A 164 10.15 7.41 29.64
C ALA A 164 11.07 7.23 30.85
N PRO A 165 11.03 8.11 31.89
CA PRO A 165 11.81 7.88 33.09
C PRO A 165 11.39 6.54 33.67
N THR A 166 12.34 5.63 33.82
CA THR A 166 12.16 4.44 34.62
C THR A 166 11.83 4.94 36.02
N GLU A 167 10.54 5.02 36.40
CA GLU A 167 10.16 5.19 37.76
C GLU A 167 10.74 4.00 38.53
N GLU A 168 11.91 4.22 39.14
CA GLU A 168 12.41 3.37 40.19
C GLU A 168 11.36 3.34 41.32
N LEU A 169 10.60 2.25 41.34
CA LEU A 169 9.76 1.90 42.47
C LEU A 169 10.67 1.78 43.70
N HIS A 170 10.90 2.91 44.36
CA HIS A 170 11.45 2.92 45.70
C HIS A 170 10.42 2.27 46.61
N VAL A 171 10.57 0.98 46.80
CA VAL A 171 9.88 0.24 47.86
C VAL A 171 10.44 0.73 49.19
N PHE A 172 9.70 1.64 49.82
CA PHE A 172 9.95 1.98 51.22
C PHE A 172 9.61 0.76 52.10
N HIS A 173 10.62 0.04 52.53
CA HIS A 173 10.50 -0.86 53.66
C HIS A 173 10.52 -0.01 54.93
N ARG A 174 9.43 -0.03 55.66
CA ARG A 174 9.37 0.17 57.11
C ARG A 174 8.66 -1.00 57.75
#